data_19bcbf61356c45e6b0e542b96bd9491a
#
_entry.id   19bcbf61356c45e6b0e542b96bd9491a
#
_cell.length_a   1.000
_cell.length_b   1.000
_cell.length_c   1.000
_cell.angle_alpha   90.00
_cell.angle_beta   90.00
_cell.angle_gamma   90.00
#
_symmetry.space_group_name_H-M   'P 1'
#
loop_
_entity.id
_entity.type
_entity.pdbx_description
1 polymer ?
#
loop_
_entity_poly.entity_id
_entity_poly.type
_entity_poly.pdbx_seq_one_letter_code
_entity_poly.pdbx_strand_id
1 'polypeptide(L)'
;MTTAVIKDHASQKRRNFISKFLIYFFLIVITACMLLPFLWMLSSSFKLNKDVFGFPIQWIPQNPRWQNYVDIWTQIPLLTFVKNTVKITVVVTLLQLFTSSFAAYAFAKMQFKGKNVLFLGYIATIAVPWQAYMVPQFMMMSSWHLNNTHLAIMCLQAFSAFGVFLMKQFYEGVPSELCEAARIDGLSEYGIWWHIMLPLSLPALSTLTIFTFVNTWNDFLGPLIYLT
;
A
#
# COMPACT_ATOMS: atom_id res chain seq x y z
N MET A 1 -3.73 -37.55 -44.64
CA MET A 1 -3.81 -37.09 -43.23
C MET A 1 -2.78 -35.98 -42.87
N THR A 2 -1.60 -35.98 -43.46
CA THR A 2 -0.47 -35.05 -43.13
C THR A 2 -0.69 -33.58 -43.52
N THR A 3 -1.40 -33.31 -44.62
CA THR A 3 -1.63 -31.93 -45.15
C THR A 3 -2.66 -31.14 -44.33
N ALA A 4 -3.62 -31.78 -43.67
CA ALA A 4 -4.61 -31.14 -42.81
C ALA A 4 -3.98 -30.68 -41.51
N VAL A 5 -3.08 -31.45 -40.91
CA VAL A 5 -2.38 -31.12 -39.66
C VAL A 5 -1.44 -29.93 -39.84
N ILE A 6 -0.75 -29.85 -40.99
CA ILE A 6 0.18 -28.73 -41.30
C ILE A 6 -0.59 -27.41 -41.48
N LYS A 7 -1.79 -27.47 -42.12
CA LYS A 7 -2.64 -26.29 -42.33
C LYS A 7 -3.22 -25.74 -40.99
N ASP A 8 -3.50 -26.64 -40.06
CA ASP A 8 -4.04 -26.28 -38.74
C ASP A 8 -2.96 -25.60 -37.88
N HIS A 9 -1.72 -26.09 -37.88
CA HIS A 9 -0.59 -25.46 -37.18
C HIS A 9 -0.23 -24.06 -37.74
N ALA A 10 -0.29 -23.88 -39.08
CA ALA A 10 -0.02 -22.56 -39.67
C ALA A 10 -1.13 -21.55 -39.33
N SER A 11 -2.39 -21.97 -39.35
CA SER A 11 -3.54 -21.16 -38.95
C SER A 11 -3.48 -20.75 -37.46
N GLN A 12 -3.11 -21.71 -36.61
CA GLN A 12 -2.97 -21.47 -35.16
C GLN A 12 -1.79 -20.52 -34.87
N LYS A 13 -0.67 -20.65 -35.55
CA LYS A 13 0.48 -19.77 -35.42
C LYS A 13 0.16 -18.33 -35.87
N ARG A 14 -0.59 -18.17 -36.97
CA ARG A 14 -1.06 -16.86 -37.44
C ARG A 14 -2.06 -16.22 -36.48
N ARG A 15 -3.01 -16.98 -35.96
CA ARG A 15 -3.97 -16.48 -34.94
C ARG A 15 -3.28 -16.05 -33.67
N ASN A 16 -2.32 -16.82 -33.18
CA ASN A 16 -1.52 -16.47 -32.00
C ASN A 16 -0.66 -15.24 -32.23
N PHE A 17 -0.12 -15.05 -33.43
CA PHE A 17 0.64 -13.84 -33.80
C PHE A 17 -0.26 -12.60 -33.81
N ILE A 18 -1.42 -12.67 -34.47
CA ILE A 18 -2.38 -11.55 -34.51
C ILE A 18 -2.89 -11.22 -33.09
N SER A 19 -3.22 -12.22 -32.31
CA SER A 19 -3.66 -12.05 -30.91
C SER A 19 -2.58 -11.36 -30.08
N LYS A 20 -1.32 -11.80 -30.17
CA LYS A 20 -0.20 -11.17 -29.48
C LYS A 20 0.02 -9.74 -29.96
N PHE A 21 -0.03 -9.50 -31.27
CA PHE A 21 0.11 -8.16 -31.82
C PHE A 21 -0.96 -7.20 -31.29
N LEU A 22 -2.22 -7.62 -31.28
CA LEU A 22 -3.32 -6.81 -30.73
C LEU A 22 -3.14 -6.54 -29.26
N ILE A 23 -2.76 -7.56 -28.45
CA ILE A 23 -2.49 -7.41 -27.02
C ILE A 23 -1.38 -6.38 -26.79
N TYR A 24 -0.25 -6.52 -27.47
CA TYR A 24 0.86 -5.57 -27.31
C TYR A 24 0.50 -4.16 -27.83
N PHE A 25 -0.26 -4.05 -28.90
CA PHE A 25 -0.74 -2.78 -29.41
C PHE A 25 -1.60 -2.05 -28.35
N PHE A 26 -2.61 -2.74 -27.80
CA PHE A 26 -3.44 -2.14 -26.76
C PHE A 26 -2.66 -1.83 -25.48
N LEU A 27 -1.73 -2.69 -25.08
CA LEU A 27 -0.86 -2.44 -23.93
C LEU A 27 -0.01 -1.18 -24.15
N ILE A 28 0.59 -1.01 -25.33
CA ILE A 28 1.39 0.17 -25.65
C ILE A 28 0.53 1.43 -25.63
N VAL A 29 -0.67 1.39 -26.21
CA VAL A 29 -1.59 2.54 -26.23
C VAL A 29 -1.99 2.92 -24.81
N ILE A 30 -2.41 1.94 -23.98
CA ILE A 30 -2.77 2.19 -22.58
C ILE A 30 -1.58 2.74 -21.81
N THR A 31 -0.39 2.16 -21.98
CA THR A 31 0.83 2.63 -21.34
C THR A 31 1.18 4.06 -21.75
N ALA A 32 1.09 4.39 -23.03
CA ALA A 32 1.33 5.74 -23.52
C ALA A 32 0.34 6.74 -22.89
N CYS A 33 -0.96 6.40 -22.85
CA CYS A 33 -1.98 7.25 -22.20
C CYS A 33 -1.70 7.44 -20.70
N MET A 34 -1.26 6.39 -20.01
CA MET A 34 -0.91 6.48 -18.57
C MET A 34 0.36 7.30 -18.33
N LEU A 35 1.31 7.31 -19.26
CA LEU A 35 2.54 8.08 -19.14
C LEU A 35 2.36 9.57 -19.47
N LEU A 36 1.35 9.94 -20.27
CA LEU A 36 1.11 11.34 -20.67
C LEU A 36 1.08 12.33 -19.49
N PRO A 37 0.33 12.09 -18.40
CA PRO A 37 0.32 13.00 -17.24
C PRO A 37 1.69 13.16 -16.60
N PHE A 38 2.48 12.08 -16.52
CA PHE A 38 3.83 12.12 -15.96
C PHE A 38 4.80 12.91 -16.86
N LEU A 39 4.72 12.72 -18.17
CA LEU A 39 5.52 13.48 -19.14
C LEU A 39 5.15 14.96 -19.07
N TRP A 40 3.86 15.28 -18.93
CA TRP A 40 3.41 16.67 -18.75
C TRP A 40 3.94 17.25 -17.45
N MET A 41 3.85 16.53 -16.33
CA MET A 41 4.37 16.95 -15.03
C MET A 41 5.88 17.21 -15.12
N LEU A 42 6.63 16.29 -15.73
CA LEU A 42 8.08 16.43 -15.93
C LEU A 42 8.41 17.65 -16.81
N SER A 43 7.71 17.84 -17.93
CA SER A 43 7.88 19.01 -18.78
C SER A 43 7.57 20.31 -18.01
N SER A 44 6.49 20.32 -17.26
CA SER A 44 6.03 21.50 -16.51
C SER A 44 6.97 21.88 -15.38
N SER A 45 7.66 20.92 -14.77
CA SER A 45 8.63 21.18 -13.69
C SER A 45 9.80 22.08 -14.14
N PHE A 46 10.09 22.13 -15.44
CA PHE A 46 11.12 22.99 -16.03
C PHE A 46 10.60 24.31 -16.58
N LYS A 47 9.31 24.63 -16.39
CA LYS A 47 8.69 25.86 -16.91
C LYS A 47 8.50 26.90 -15.83
N LEU A 48 8.34 28.17 -16.26
CA LEU A 48 7.79 29.20 -15.38
C LEU A 48 6.28 28.95 -15.18
N ASN A 49 5.73 29.32 -14.03
CA ASN A 49 4.31 29.14 -13.71
C ASN A 49 3.38 29.68 -14.79
N LYS A 50 3.71 30.83 -15.40
CA LYS A 50 2.95 31.45 -16.49
C LYS A 50 2.97 30.64 -17.78
N ASP A 51 4.00 29.81 -18.01
CA ASP A 51 4.21 29.08 -19.26
C ASP A 51 3.67 27.65 -19.19
N VAL A 52 3.27 27.19 -17.99
CA VAL A 52 2.74 25.83 -17.79
C VAL A 52 1.46 25.63 -18.59
N PHE A 53 0.54 26.60 -18.55
CA PHE A 53 -0.73 26.57 -19.29
C PHE A 53 -0.75 27.54 -20.49
N GLY A 54 0.43 27.99 -20.95
CA GLY A 54 0.56 28.85 -22.10
C GLY A 54 0.13 28.18 -23.41
N PHE A 55 -0.46 28.94 -24.32
CA PHE A 55 -0.84 28.44 -25.64
C PHE A 55 0.03 29.10 -26.72
N PRO A 56 0.58 28.34 -27.70
CA PRO A 56 0.43 26.90 -27.92
C PRO A 56 1.17 26.05 -26.89
N ILE A 57 0.61 24.85 -26.62
CA ILE A 57 1.17 23.91 -25.64
C ILE A 57 2.58 23.47 -26.05
N GLN A 58 3.55 23.74 -25.20
CA GLN A 58 4.95 23.33 -25.41
C GLN A 58 5.25 22.09 -24.56
N TRP A 59 5.41 20.94 -25.18
CA TRP A 59 5.81 19.72 -24.50
C TRP A 59 7.27 19.72 -24.04
N ILE A 60 8.15 20.40 -24.80
CA ILE A 60 9.55 20.58 -24.47
C ILE A 60 9.76 22.08 -24.25
N PRO A 61 10.13 22.54 -23.02
CA PRO A 61 10.37 23.95 -22.78
C PRO A 61 11.58 24.45 -23.57
N GLN A 62 11.43 25.59 -24.27
CA GLN A 62 12.53 26.21 -25.03
C GLN A 62 13.65 26.68 -24.10
N ASN A 63 13.30 27.17 -22.90
CA ASN A 63 14.25 27.62 -21.90
C ASN A 63 14.00 26.86 -20.58
N PRO A 64 14.59 25.67 -20.38
CA PRO A 64 14.36 24.87 -19.17
C PRO A 64 14.94 25.59 -17.94
N ARG A 65 14.07 25.81 -16.94
CA ARG A 65 14.42 26.48 -15.70
C ARG A 65 14.81 25.48 -14.62
N TRP A 66 16.07 25.14 -14.56
CA TRP A 66 16.63 24.26 -13.53
C TRP A 66 16.54 24.87 -12.13
N GLN A 67 16.48 26.20 -12.04
CA GLN A 67 16.38 26.95 -10.79
C GLN A 67 15.14 26.55 -9.97
N ASN A 68 14.06 26.05 -10.58
CA ASN A 68 12.87 25.57 -9.88
C ASN A 68 13.22 24.49 -8.84
N TYR A 69 14.18 23.62 -9.17
CA TYR A 69 14.62 22.54 -8.24
C TYR A 69 15.50 23.05 -7.09
N VAL A 70 16.12 24.19 -7.26
CA VAL A 70 16.88 24.86 -6.17
C VAL A 70 15.92 25.70 -5.32
N ASP A 71 15.04 26.44 -5.96
CA ASP A 71 14.10 27.36 -5.31
C ASP A 71 13.16 26.62 -4.34
N ILE A 72 12.73 25.39 -4.67
CA ILE A 72 11.83 24.62 -3.83
C ILE A 72 12.40 24.32 -2.42
N TRP A 73 13.73 24.19 -2.30
CA TRP A 73 14.39 23.92 -1.01
C TRP A 73 14.48 25.16 -0.13
N THR A 74 14.37 26.34 -0.72
CA THR A 74 14.46 27.63 -0.01
C THR A 74 13.10 28.27 0.24
N GLN A 75 12.11 28.04 -0.66
CA GLN A 75 10.77 28.62 -0.57
C GLN A 75 9.86 27.89 0.42
N ILE A 76 10.05 26.58 0.58
CA ILE A 76 9.28 25.77 1.53
C ILE A 76 10.22 24.87 2.36
N PRO A 77 9.84 24.49 3.58
CA PRO A 77 10.65 23.57 4.42
C PRO A 77 10.49 22.12 3.93
N LEU A 78 10.78 21.88 2.63
CA LEU A 78 10.56 20.58 1.96
C LEU A 78 11.23 19.42 2.69
N LEU A 79 12.47 19.61 3.17
CA LEU A 79 13.19 18.58 3.91
C LEU A 79 12.46 18.17 5.18
N THR A 80 11.86 19.12 5.88
CA THR A 80 11.06 18.86 7.08
C THR A 80 9.80 18.05 6.73
N PHE A 81 9.12 18.41 5.65
CA PHE A 81 7.94 17.69 5.19
C PHE A 81 8.28 16.26 4.81
N VAL A 82 9.34 16.06 4.03
CA VAL A 82 9.81 14.71 3.65
C VAL A 82 10.19 13.89 4.88
N LYS A 83 10.96 14.46 5.82
CA LYS A 83 11.33 13.77 7.07
C LYS A 83 10.12 13.36 7.90
N ASN A 84 9.11 14.23 8.02
CA ASN A 84 7.89 13.94 8.75
C ASN A 84 7.08 12.83 8.08
N THR A 85 6.91 12.89 6.76
CA THR A 85 6.22 11.86 5.98
C THR A 85 6.94 10.51 6.10
N VAL A 86 8.26 10.48 5.91
CA VAL A 86 9.07 9.24 6.07
C VAL A 86 8.90 8.68 7.48
N LYS A 87 9.03 9.53 8.52
CA LYS A 87 8.90 9.12 9.92
C LYS A 87 7.53 8.48 10.19
N ILE A 88 6.44 9.16 9.80
CA ILE A 88 5.08 8.65 10.02
C ILE A 88 4.87 7.35 9.24
N THR A 89 5.21 7.34 7.96
CA THR A 89 5.02 6.17 7.09
C THR A 89 5.77 4.94 7.58
N VAL A 90 7.04 5.10 7.95
CA VAL A 90 7.85 3.97 8.45
C VAL A 90 7.30 3.44 9.77
N VAL A 91 7.00 4.33 10.73
CA VAL A 91 6.48 3.92 12.05
C VAL A 91 5.12 3.25 11.91
N VAL A 92 4.18 3.83 11.16
CA VAL A 92 2.86 3.23 10.92
C VAL A 92 2.98 1.88 10.23
N THR A 93 3.84 1.78 9.21
CA THR A 93 4.05 0.50 8.52
C THR A 93 4.54 -0.58 9.48
N LEU A 94 5.55 -0.30 10.28
CA LEU A 94 6.08 -1.25 11.27
C LEU A 94 5.02 -1.63 12.32
N LEU A 95 4.27 -0.66 12.83
CA LEU A 95 3.19 -0.92 13.78
C LEU A 95 2.09 -1.80 13.17
N GLN A 96 1.65 -1.51 11.94
CA GLN A 96 0.64 -2.33 11.27
C GLN A 96 1.13 -3.75 10.95
N LEU A 97 2.38 -3.92 10.53
CA LEU A 97 2.95 -5.24 10.31
C LEU A 97 2.96 -6.06 11.60
N PHE A 98 3.41 -5.46 12.69
CA PHE A 98 3.43 -6.11 13.99
C PHE A 98 2.02 -6.45 14.48
N THR A 99 1.13 -5.47 14.58
CA THR A 99 -0.22 -5.64 15.13
C THR A 99 -1.06 -6.59 14.28
N SER A 100 -0.98 -6.46 12.95
CA SER A 100 -1.75 -7.30 12.02
C SER A 100 -1.26 -8.74 12.03
N SER A 101 0.06 -8.99 11.98
CA SER A 101 0.58 -10.35 12.00
C SER A 101 0.32 -11.04 13.33
N PHE A 102 0.47 -10.30 14.44
CA PHE A 102 0.23 -10.85 15.78
C PHE A 102 -1.26 -11.20 16.01
N ALA A 103 -2.17 -10.27 15.69
CA ALA A 103 -3.60 -10.52 15.80
C ALA A 103 -4.07 -11.64 14.83
N ALA A 104 -3.55 -11.65 13.61
CA ALA A 104 -3.85 -12.67 12.62
C ALA A 104 -3.40 -14.08 13.09
N TYR A 105 -2.25 -14.18 13.75
CA TYR A 105 -1.79 -15.43 14.34
C TYR A 105 -2.78 -15.97 15.37
N ALA A 106 -3.25 -15.12 16.28
CA ALA A 106 -4.25 -15.50 17.25
C ALA A 106 -5.55 -15.98 16.59
N PHE A 107 -6.03 -15.24 15.59
CA PHE A 107 -7.24 -15.63 14.85
C PHE A 107 -7.07 -16.83 13.92
N ALA A 108 -5.88 -17.15 13.45
CA ALA A 108 -5.65 -18.31 12.58
C ALA A 108 -5.34 -19.58 13.36
N LYS A 109 -4.40 -19.52 14.32
CA LYS A 109 -3.75 -20.69 14.93
C LYS A 109 -4.16 -20.96 16.38
N MET A 110 -4.65 -19.97 17.11
CA MET A 110 -5.11 -20.20 18.49
C MET A 110 -6.59 -20.56 18.53
N GLN A 111 -6.98 -21.30 19.58
CA GLN A 111 -8.36 -21.68 19.86
C GLN A 111 -8.84 -20.97 21.13
N PHE A 112 -9.86 -20.13 20.98
CA PHE A 112 -10.52 -19.45 22.10
C PHE A 112 -12.00 -19.23 21.84
N LYS A 113 -12.80 -19.09 22.91
CA LYS A 113 -14.24 -18.88 22.80
C LYS A 113 -14.54 -17.53 22.15
N GLY A 114 -15.46 -17.54 21.19
CA GLY A 114 -15.88 -16.29 20.49
C GLY A 114 -14.96 -15.83 19.36
N LYS A 115 -13.88 -16.57 19.03
CA LYS A 115 -12.91 -16.22 18.00
C LYS A 115 -13.56 -15.70 16.70
N ASN A 116 -14.51 -16.46 16.15
CA ASN A 116 -15.14 -16.14 14.86
C ASN A 116 -16.03 -14.88 14.97
N VAL A 117 -16.72 -14.69 16.08
CA VAL A 117 -17.57 -13.51 16.30
C VAL A 117 -16.70 -12.26 16.42
N LEU A 118 -15.62 -12.34 17.20
CA LEU A 118 -14.67 -11.23 17.33
C LEU A 118 -13.99 -10.90 16.00
N PHE A 119 -13.57 -11.91 15.25
CA PHE A 119 -12.97 -11.70 13.94
C PHE A 119 -13.97 -11.07 12.96
N LEU A 120 -15.20 -11.59 12.90
CA LEU A 120 -16.23 -11.04 12.02
C LEU A 120 -16.57 -9.59 12.39
N GLY A 121 -16.73 -9.29 13.70
CA GLY A 121 -16.94 -7.93 14.18
C GLY A 121 -15.79 -6.98 13.81
N TYR A 122 -14.55 -7.46 13.94
CA TYR A 122 -13.38 -6.68 13.57
C TYR A 122 -13.33 -6.39 12.04
N ILE A 123 -13.59 -7.40 11.21
CA ILE A 123 -13.62 -7.22 9.75
C ILE A 123 -14.79 -6.33 9.31
N ALA A 124 -15.94 -6.39 10.00
CA ALA A 124 -17.08 -5.53 9.71
C ALA A 124 -16.74 -4.03 9.83
N THR A 125 -15.73 -3.67 10.62
CA THR A 125 -15.27 -2.27 10.70
C THR A 125 -14.72 -1.72 9.38
N ILE A 126 -14.29 -2.56 8.44
CA ILE A 126 -13.85 -2.12 7.10
C ILE A 126 -14.99 -1.46 6.33
N ALA A 127 -16.24 -1.89 6.57
CA ALA A 127 -17.41 -1.32 5.88
C ALA A 127 -17.77 0.09 6.37
N VAL A 128 -17.24 0.51 7.53
CA VAL A 128 -17.51 1.85 8.07
C VAL A 128 -16.48 2.83 7.47
N PRO A 129 -16.91 3.80 6.64
CA PRO A 129 -16.00 4.78 6.09
C PRO A 129 -15.41 5.66 7.20
N TRP A 130 -14.11 5.95 7.10
CA TRP A 130 -13.40 6.74 8.11
C TRP A 130 -14.07 8.09 8.40
N GLN A 131 -14.63 8.72 7.38
CA GLN A 131 -15.33 10.00 7.50
C GLN A 131 -16.49 9.96 8.51
N ALA A 132 -17.09 8.80 8.73
CA ALA A 132 -18.20 8.65 9.67
C ALA A 132 -17.76 8.77 11.14
N TYR A 133 -16.52 8.44 11.45
CA TYR A 133 -16.02 8.46 12.82
C TYR A 133 -14.82 9.40 13.04
N MET A 134 -14.42 10.18 12.03
CA MET A 134 -13.28 11.10 12.15
C MET A 134 -13.49 12.19 13.23
N VAL A 135 -14.73 12.70 13.38
CA VAL A 135 -15.04 13.74 14.39
C VAL A 135 -14.93 13.17 15.82
N PRO A 136 -15.61 12.06 16.17
CA PRO A 136 -15.38 11.41 17.46
C PRO A 136 -13.91 11.08 17.73
N GLN A 137 -13.20 10.63 16.70
CA GLN A 137 -11.79 10.29 16.79
C GLN A 137 -10.91 11.53 17.06
N PHE A 138 -11.21 12.66 16.40
CA PHE A 138 -10.55 13.93 16.68
C PHE A 138 -10.80 14.41 18.13
N MET A 139 -12.05 14.31 18.62
CA MET A 139 -12.38 14.66 19.99
C MET A 139 -11.61 13.80 21.01
N MET A 140 -11.47 12.50 20.72
CA MET A 140 -10.69 11.58 21.54
C MET A 140 -9.20 11.95 21.56
N MET A 141 -8.59 12.23 20.39
CA MET A 141 -7.19 12.68 20.32
C MET A 141 -6.99 14.02 21.05
N SER A 142 -7.96 14.94 20.93
CA SER A 142 -7.95 16.20 21.63
C SER A 142 -7.99 16.03 23.15
N SER A 143 -8.86 15.15 23.66
CA SER A 143 -8.96 14.86 25.10
C SER A 143 -7.70 14.24 25.68
N TRP A 144 -6.93 13.53 24.85
CA TRP A 144 -5.64 12.93 25.21
C TRP A 144 -4.46 13.89 25.00
N HIS A 145 -4.70 15.14 24.60
CA HIS A 145 -3.69 16.16 24.29
C HIS A 145 -2.69 15.70 23.20
N LEU A 146 -3.15 14.89 22.25
CA LEU A 146 -2.34 14.37 21.14
C LEU A 146 -2.48 15.20 19.86
N ASN A 147 -3.36 16.20 19.82
CA ASN A 147 -3.49 17.09 18.66
C ASN A 147 -2.16 17.78 18.35
N ASN A 148 -1.91 18.01 17.07
CA ASN A 148 -0.66 18.57 16.54
C ASN A 148 0.58 17.72 16.90
N THR A 149 0.41 16.40 17.03
CA THR A 149 1.53 15.47 17.22
C THR A 149 1.50 14.35 16.21
N HIS A 150 2.68 13.89 15.79
CA HIS A 150 2.77 12.71 14.94
C HIS A 150 2.20 11.46 15.61
N LEU A 151 2.20 11.40 16.94
CA LEU A 151 1.67 10.28 17.72
C LEU A 151 0.18 10.08 17.46
N ALA A 152 -0.60 11.15 17.29
CA ALA A 152 -2.03 11.02 16.96
C ALA A 152 -2.21 10.14 15.72
N ILE A 153 -1.55 10.47 14.61
CA ILE A 153 -1.65 9.72 13.35
C ILE A 153 -1.12 8.30 13.53
N MET A 154 0.04 8.14 14.17
CA MET A 154 0.66 6.83 14.38
C MET A 154 -0.22 5.89 15.19
N CYS A 155 -0.84 6.38 16.28
CA CYS A 155 -1.75 5.58 17.10
C CYS A 155 -3.03 5.20 16.35
N LEU A 156 -3.62 6.16 15.62
CA LEU A 156 -4.86 5.93 14.87
C LEU A 156 -4.68 4.93 13.72
N GLN A 157 -3.53 4.97 13.08
CA GLN A 157 -3.21 4.09 11.94
C GLN A 157 -2.42 2.82 12.35
N ALA A 158 -2.14 2.60 13.64
CA ALA A 158 -1.39 1.43 14.10
C ALA A 158 -2.12 0.08 13.88
N PHE A 159 -3.42 0.10 13.67
CA PHE A 159 -4.27 -1.09 13.57
C PHE A 159 -5.00 -1.10 12.23
N SER A 160 -5.01 -2.26 11.56
CA SER A 160 -5.64 -2.43 10.25
C SER A 160 -6.46 -3.71 10.19
N ALA A 161 -7.78 -3.58 10.05
CA ALA A 161 -8.63 -4.75 9.86
C ALA A 161 -8.31 -5.48 8.55
N PHE A 162 -7.97 -4.74 7.49
CA PHE A 162 -7.48 -5.31 6.23
C PHE A 162 -6.17 -6.07 6.44
N GLY A 163 -5.22 -5.51 7.20
CA GLY A 163 -3.95 -6.16 7.50
C GLY A 163 -4.13 -7.46 8.26
N VAL A 164 -4.99 -7.47 9.29
CA VAL A 164 -5.32 -8.69 10.04
C VAL A 164 -5.99 -9.73 9.14
N PHE A 165 -6.91 -9.32 8.28
CA PHE A 165 -7.56 -10.22 7.33
C PHE A 165 -6.56 -10.86 6.37
N LEU A 166 -5.71 -10.06 5.73
CA LEU A 166 -4.69 -10.51 4.77
C LEU A 166 -3.75 -11.54 5.43
N MET A 167 -3.21 -11.19 6.60
CA MET A 167 -2.28 -12.06 7.32
C MET A 167 -2.95 -13.34 7.82
N LYS A 168 -4.21 -13.26 8.28
CA LYS A 168 -4.97 -14.43 8.71
C LYS A 168 -5.20 -15.41 7.57
N GLN A 169 -5.61 -14.92 6.39
CA GLN A 169 -5.80 -15.77 5.21
C GLN A 169 -4.51 -16.50 4.82
N PHE A 170 -3.36 -15.81 4.92
CA PHE A 170 -2.08 -16.45 4.69
C PHE A 170 -1.78 -17.52 5.75
N TYR A 171 -1.95 -17.21 7.03
CA TYR A 171 -1.67 -18.15 8.12
C TYR A 171 -2.59 -19.37 8.11
N GLU A 172 -3.82 -19.25 7.67
CA GLU A 172 -4.73 -20.40 7.51
C GLU A 172 -4.21 -21.40 6.46
N GLY A 173 -3.48 -20.94 5.44
CA GLY A 173 -2.84 -21.79 4.45
C GLY A 173 -1.59 -22.53 4.96
N VAL A 174 -1.01 -22.13 6.09
CA VAL A 174 0.15 -22.80 6.68
C VAL A 174 -0.32 -24.03 7.48
N PRO A 175 0.28 -25.22 7.29
CA PRO A 175 -0.08 -26.43 8.05
C PRO A 175 0.02 -26.22 9.57
N SER A 176 -0.99 -26.66 10.29
CA SER A 176 -1.05 -26.51 11.78
C SER A 176 -0.05 -27.40 12.49
N GLU A 177 0.37 -28.49 11.85
CA GLU A 177 1.35 -29.45 12.33
C GLU A 177 2.71 -28.77 12.66
N LEU A 178 3.06 -27.71 11.97
CA LEU A 178 4.27 -26.93 12.27
C LEU A 178 4.18 -26.25 13.64
N CYS A 179 3.02 -25.69 13.97
CA CYS A 179 2.79 -25.09 15.28
C CYS A 179 2.70 -26.13 16.38
N GLU A 180 2.11 -27.30 16.09
CA GLU A 180 1.99 -28.41 17.05
C GLU A 180 3.37 -29.02 17.37
N ALA A 181 4.19 -29.28 16.37
CA ALA A 181 5.57 -29.73 16.56
C ALA A 181 6.37 -28.75 17.43
N ALA A 182 6.27 -27.46 17.14
CA ALA A 182 6.95 -26.42 17.91
C ALA A 182 6.47 -26.34 19.38
N ARG A 183 5.18 -26.62 19.66
CA ARG A 183 4.66 -26.71 21.02
C ARG A 183 5.24 -27.91 21.74
N ILE A 184 5.38 -29.06 21.06
CA ILE A 184 6.01 -30.27 21.63
C ILE A 184 7.48 -29.97 21.96
N ASP A 185 8.17 -29.19 21.12
CA ASP A 185 9.55 -28.73 21.32
C ASP A 185 9.66 -27.68 22.46
N GLY A 186 8.54 -27.27 23.08
CA GLY A 186 8.51 -26.35 24.22
C GLY A 186 8.48 -24.87 23.86
N LEU A 187 8.24 -24.49 22.58
CA LEU A 187 8.08 -23.09 22.21
C LEU A 187 6.74 -22.54 22.76
N SER A 188 6.80 -21.32 23.30
CA SER A 188 5.60 -20.56 23.64
C SER A 188 4.89 -20.06 22.37
N GLU A 189 3.63 -19.66 22.48
CA GLU A 189 2.87 -19.09 21.33
C GLU A 189 3.57 -17.87 20.72
N TYR A 190 4.22 -17.02 21.53
CA TYR A 190 5.06 -15.91 21.03
C TYR A 190 6.29 -16.41 20.26
N GLY A 191 6.92 -17.49 20.77
CA GLY A 191 8.06 -18.11 20.09
C GLY A 191 7.66 -18.70 18.73
N ILE A 192 6.52 -19.38 18.67
CA ILE A 192 5.98 -19.94 17.41
C ILE A 192 5.66 -18.83 16.42
N TRP A 193 4.96 -17.77 16.88
CA TRP A 193 4.67 -16.62 16.01
C TRP A 193 5.95 -15.99 15.46
N TRP A 194 6.94 -15.71 16.33
CA TRP A 194 8.15 -14.98 15.96
C TRP A 194 9.13 -15.78 15.11
N HIS A 195 9.39 -17.06 15.48
CA HIS A 195 10.43 -17.85 14.84
C HIS A 195 9.93 -18.71 13.68
N ILE A 196 8.62 -18.99 13.60
CA ILE A 196 8.04 -19.87 12.59
C ILE A 196 7.09 -19.10 11.68
N MET A 197 6.02 -18.54 12.22
CA MET A 197 4.94 -17.98 11.42
C MET A 197 5.34 -16.68 10.74
N LEU A 198 6.04 -15.80 11.43
CA LEU A 198 6.46 -14.52 10.88
C LEU A 198 7.45 -14.68 9.71
N PRO A 199 8.53 -15.49 9.81
CA PRO A 199 9.42 -15.75 8.67
C PRO A 199 8.72 -16.44 7.49
N LEU A 200 7.83 -17.39 7.73
CA LEU A 200 7.08 -18.05 6.67
C LEU A 200 6.14 -17.08 5.93
N SER A 201 5.69 -16.04 6.61
CA SER A 201 4.75 -15.06 6.06
C SER A 201 5.42 -13.88 5.33
N LEU A 202 6.71 -13.91 5.05
CA LEU A 202 7.41 -12.84 4.34
C LEU A 202 6.71 -12.37 3.05
N PRO A 203 6.12 -13.24 2.20
CA PRO A 203 5.38 -12.77 1.03
C PRO A 203 4.14 -11.95 1.38
N ALA A 204 3.37 -12.36 2.37
CA ALA A 204 2.19 -11.63 2.83
C ALA A 204 2.57 -10.32 3.55
N LEU A 205 3.63 -10.36 4.36
CA LEU A 205 4.20 -9.17 5.01
C LEU A 205 4.70 -8.16 3.98
N SER A 206 5.36 -8.61 2.91
CA SER A 206 5.80 -7.73 1.81
C SER A 206 4.62 -7.07 1.13
N THR A 207 3.55 -7.81 0.88
CA THR A 207 2.31 -7.28 0.31
C THR A 207 1.69 -6.23 1.25
N LEU A 208 1.54 -6.56 2.53
CA LEU A 208 1.01 -5.62 3.53
C LEU A 208 1.88 -4.37 3.67
N THR A 209 3.22 -4.52 3.62
CA THR A 209 4.16 -3.41 3.64
C THR A 209 3.90 -2.44 2.50
N ILE A 210 3.76 -2.94 1.27
CA ILE A 210 3.51 -2.09 0.10
C ILE A 210 2.18 -1.35 0.24
N PHE A 211 1.10 -2.04 0.62
CA PHE A 211 -0.21 -1.40 0.80
C PHE A 211 -0.19 -0.34 1.89
N THR A 212 0.36 -0.66 3.06
CA THR A 212 0.42 0.28 4.19
C THR A 212 1.31 1.48 3.86
N PHE A 213 2.49 1.21 3.28
CA PHE A 213 3.44 2.27 2.91
C PHE A 213 2.80 3.25 1.92
N VAL A 214 2.22 2.75 0.83
CA VAL A 214 1.61 3.60 -0.21
C VAL A 214 0.43 4.38 0.36
N ASN A 215 -0.44 3.75 1.15
CA ASN A 215 -1.59 4.42 1.75
C ASN A 215 -1.17 5.53 2.72
N THR A 216 -0.22 5.25 3.62
CA THR A 216 0.25 6.24 4.61
C THR A 216 1.07 7.35 3.96
N TRP A 217 1.89 7.03 2.95
CA TRP A 217 2.67 8.02 2.20
C TRP A 217 1.77 9.03 1.47
N ASN A 218 0.66 8.57 0.92
CA ASN A 218 -0.29 9.40 0.18
C ASN A 218 -1.43 9.96 1.07
N ASP A 219 -1.40 9.70 2.38
CA ASP A 219 -2.43 10.24 3.27
C ASP A 219 -2.30 11.76 3.40
N PHE A 220 -3.33 12.44 2.96
CA PHE A 220 -3.45 13.89 3.03
C PHE A 220 -4.42 14.34 4.13
N LEU A 221 -5.55 13.64 4.26
CA LEU A 221 -6.62 14.06 5.16
C LEU A 221 -6.26 13.87 6.63
N GLY A 222 -5.56 12.78 6.97
CA GLY A 222 -5.11 12.54 8.33
C GLY A 222 -4.22 13.68 8.84
N PRO A 223 -3.08 13.96 8.17
CA PRO A 223 -2.25 15.11 8.54
C PRO A 223 -2.99 16.44 8.55
N LEU A 224 -3.87 16.69 7.59
CA LEU A 224 -4.65 17.95 7.52
C LEU A 224 -5.56 18.17 8.75
N ILE A 225 -6.10 17.09 9.32
CA ILE A 225 -7.02 17.17 10.46
C ILE A 225 -6.28 17.20 11.80
N TYR A 226 -5.22 16.40 11.93
CA TYR A 226 -4.56 16.18 13.22
C TYR A 226 -3.27 17.00 13.42
N LEU A 227 -2.69 17.56 12.35
CA LEU A 227 -1.47 18.38 12.39
C LEU A 227 -1.79 19.80 11.89
N THR A 228 -1.72 20.78 12.75
CA THR A 228 -1.95 22.20 12.45
C THR A 228 -0.71 23.04 12.69
#